data_5d583237ac7be779927c3df091da9dd8
#
_entry.id   5d583237ac7be779927c3df091da9dd8
#
_cell.length_a   1.000
_cell.length_b   1.000
_cell.length_c   1.000
_cell.angle_alpha   90.00
_cell.angle_beta   90.00
_cell.angle_gamma   90.00
#
_symmetry.space_group_name_H-M   'P 1'
#
loop_
_entity.id
_entity.type
_entity.pdbx_description
1 polymer ?
#
loop_
_entity_poly.entity_id
_entity_poly.type
_entity_poly.pdbx_seq_one_letter_code
_entity_poly.pdbx_strand_id
1 'polypeptide(L)'
;MDQVLATKVIDTARFYMSGDNCQPFRYRFNLATQTFHIDYLAAQAKHTFVYDDYTILLTLGSLLEYLKVSLQEINYSCELSFDFECFSAYQDKSSICSAIVTEQTKQTKDTSLFSALKQRFTDRRPYRGPETIDIAIASLDQQLTYSTCKLFTNAAKNTLHFFAGCDSAIWFSKTLGKDIMDAVAFDPKSPTGLPWRNLGVKKSDAWLIKAIQRYHWLFNVLKHCGARMLMLRTQKKLWLSSKSFLVFTYHPNLSREHKTIACQQMMHTLLSLSKNGYVFQPSTMSAEILNSPLKSTNIISSAHMQPNKLEQEIRTQRAYLDIAEGEVQWVLRIGKVVTP
;
A
#
# COMPACT_ATOMS: atom_id res chain seq x y z
N MET A 1 -9.90 24.14 -17.08
CA MET A 1 -8.54 23.54 -17.30
C MET A 1 -8.44 23.12 -18.76
N ASP A 2 -7.30 23.35 -19.41
CA ASP A 2 -7.07 22.88 -20.78
C ASP A 2 -6.50 21.44 -20.82
N GLN A 3 -6.42 20.84 -22.01
CA GLN A 3 -5.95 19.47 -22.19
C GLN A 3 -4.47 19.28 -21.80
N VAL A 4 -3.63 20.31 -21.94
CA VAL A 4 -2.20 20.24 -21.59
C VAL A 4 -2.01 20.16 -20.10
N LEU A 5 -2.75 20.97 -19.33
CA LEU A 5 -2.75 20.93 -17.87
C LEU A 5 -3.33 19.62 -17.37
N ALA A 6 -4.43 19.12 -17.97
CA ALA A 6 -4.99 17.82 -17.61
C ALA A 6 -3.98 16.69 -17.79
N THR A 7 -3.23 16.69 -18.90
CA THR A 7 -2.17 15.70 -19.13
C THR A 7 -1.07 15.77 -18.07
N LYS A 8 -0.63 16.96 -17.68
CA LYS A 8 0.37 17.14 -16.60
C LYS A 8 -0.14 16.61 -15.25
N VAL A 9 -1.42 16.82 -14.94
CA VAL A 9 -2.05 16.29 -13.73
C VAL A 9 -2.04 14.77 -13.77
N ILE A 10 -2.46 14.16 -14.87
CA ILE A 10 -2.44 12.70 -15.06
C ILE A 10 -1.03 12.14 -14.91
N ASP A 11 -0.04 12.78 -15.57
CA ASP A 11 1.37 12.35 -15.52
C ASP A 11 1.95 12.36 -14.11
N THR A 12 1.45 13.24 -13.25
CA THR A 12 1.85 13.29 -11.85
C THR A 12 1.04 12.29 -11.00
N ALA A 13 -0.27 12.25 -11.20
CA ALA A 13 -1.15 11.39 -10.43
C ALA A 13 -0.89 9.90 -10.66
N ARG A 14 -0.35 9.50 -11.82
CA ARG A 14 0.01 8.09 -12.11
C ARG A 14 1.06 7.46 -11.19
N PHE A 15 1.79 8.25 -10.39
CA PHE A 15 2.73 7.73 -9.38
C PHE A 15 2.05 7.26 -8.10
N TYR A 16 0.72 7.15 -8.08
CA TYR A 16 -0.03 6.62 -6.95
C TYR A 16 0.42 5.21 -6.54
N MET A 17 0.18 4.87 -5.27
CA MET A 17 0.49 3.52 -4.77
C MET A 17 -0.53 2.51 -5.27
N SER A 18 -0.04 1.44 -5.87
CA SER A 18 -0.83 0.24 -6.18
C SER A 18 -0.07 -1.01 -5.80
N GLY A 19 -0.77 -2.12 -5.57
CA GLY A 19 -0.15 -3.42 -5.32
C GLY A 19 0.83 -3.75 -6.46
N ASP A 20 2.07 -4.05 -6.11
CA ASP A 20 3.14 -4.35 -7.07
C ASP A 20 3.29 -3.35 -8.24
N ASN A 21 2.81 -2.12 -8.04
CA ASN A 21 2.77 -1.06 -9.05
C ASN A 21 2.01 -1.50 -10.32
N CYS A 22 0.89 -2.21 -10.16
CA CYS A 22 0.10 -2.73 -11.28
C CYS A 22 -0.68 -1.68 -12.06
N GLN A 23 -0.93 -0.51 -11.47
CA GLN A 23 -1.60 0.62 -12.11
C GLN A 23 -2.96 0.25 -12.74
N PRO A 24 -3.95 -0.25 -11.95
CA PRO A 24 -5.19 -0.81 -12.50
C PRO A 24 -6.21 0.26 -12.92
N PHE A 25 -5.86 1.52 -12.89
CA PHE A 25 -6.76 2.60 -13.24
C PHE A 25 -6.26 3.41 -14.42
N ARG A 26 -7.20 3.82 -15.29
CA ARG A 26 -6.97 4.70 -16.44
C ARG A 26 -7.78 5.98 -16.26
N TYR A 27 -7.13 7.10 -16.54
CA TYR A 27 -7.78 8.40 -16.55
C TYR A 27 -8.26 8.78 -17.96
N ARG A 28 -9.43 9.40 -18.02
CA ARG A 28 -9.92 10.13 -19.18
C ARG A 28 -10.39 11.51 -18.74
N PHE A 29 -9.96 12.56 -19.41
CA PHE A 29 -10.40 13.92 -19.11
C PHE A 29 -11.39 14.38 -20.19
N ASN A 30 -12.56 14.82 -19.74
CA ASN A 30 -13.58 15.43 -20.59
C ASN A 30 -13.45 16.96 -20.49
N LEU A 31 -12.97 17.60 -21.55
CA LEU A 31 -12.75 19.05 -21.60
C LEU A 31 -14.05 19.83 -21.49
N ALA A 32 -15.16 19.36 -22.10
CA ALA A 32 -16.44 20.06 -22.09
C ALA A 32 -17.09 20.10 -20.71
N THR A 33 -17.01 19.01 -19.94
CA THR A 33 -17.59 18.90 -18.59
C THR A 33 -16.56 19.18 -17.49
N GLN A 34 -15.29 19.43 -17.83
CA GLN A 34 -14.20 19.62 -16.87
C GLN A 34 -14.11 18.46 -15.86
N THR A 35 -14.22 17.20 -16.34
CA THR A 35 -14.34 16.02 -15.48
C THR A 35 -13.28 14.99 -15.82
N PHE A 36 -12.53 14.52 -14.80
CA PHE A 36 -11.77 13.29 -14.90
C PHE A 36 -12.68 12.09 -14.65
N HIS A 37 -12.69 11.15 -15.58
CA HIS A 37 -13.27 9.83 -15.40
C HIS A 37 -12.17 8.83 -15.12
N ILE A 38 -12.37 8.00 -14.12
CA ILE A 38 -11.42 6.98 -13.68
C ILE A 38 -12.05 5.62 -13.98
N ASP A 39 -11.44 4.89 -14.91
CA ASP A 39 -11.85 3.55 -15.30
C ASP A 39 -11.02 2.53 -14.54
N TYR A 40 -11.65 1.44 -14.10
CA TYR A 40 -10.96 0.29 -13.52
C TYR A 40 -10.73 -0.78 -14.58
N LEU A 41 -9.51 -1.33 -14.63
CA LEU A 41 -9.04 -2.34 -15.57
C LEU A 41 -8.67 -3.62 -14.81
N ALA A 42 -9.60 -4.56 -14.72
CA ALA A 42 -9.45 -5.80 -13.97
C ALA A 42 -8.25 -6.64 -14.44
N ALA A 43 -7.96 -6.61 -15.74
CA ALA A 43 -6.81 -7.33 -16.29
C ALA A 43 -5.46 -6.84 -15.74
N GLN A 44 -5.35 -5.55 -15.36
CA GLN A 44 -4.15 -4.98 -14.76
C GLN A 44 -4.08 -5.24 -13.25
N ALA A 45 -5.23 -5.40 -12.60
CA ALA A 45 -5.33 -5.71 -11.18
C ALA A 45 -5.13 -7.19 -10.84
N LYS A 46 -4.78 -8.03 -11.82
CA LYS A 46 -4.56 -9.47 -11.64
C LYS A 46 -3.36 -9.77 -10.75
N HIS A 47 -3.59 -9.59 -9.46
CA HIS A 47 -2.71 -10.03 -8.40
C HIS A 47 -3.42 -11.03 -7.53
N THR A 48 -2.66 -11.95 -6.99
CA THR A 48 -3.14 -12.94 -6.02
C THR A 48 -3.72 -12.29 -4.74
N PHE A 49 -3.51 -10.99 -4.54
CA PHE A 49 -4.07 -10.19 -3.43
C PHE A 49 -5.44 -9.57 -3.68
N VAL A 50 -6.01 -9.74 -4.87
CA VAL A 50 -7.37 -9.24 -5.16
C VAL A 50 -8.39 -10.27 -4.71
N TYR A 51 -8.44 -10.56 -3.41
CA TYR A 51 -9.45 -11.46 -2.85
C TYR A 51 -10.78 -10.78 -2.63
N ASP A 52 -10.73 -9.49 -2.29
CA ASP A 52 -11.88 -8.63 -2.03
C ASP A 52 -11.61 -7.27 -2.66
N ASP A 53 -12.59 -6.39 -2.66
CA ASP A 53 -12.45 -5.01 -3.14
C ASP A 53 -11.38 -4.19 -2.37
N TYR A 54 -10.88 -4.72 -1.26
CA TYR A 54 -9.98 -4.05 -0.32
C TYR A 54 -8.77 -3.38 -0.97
N THR A 55 -7.96 -4.14 -1.71
CA THR A 55 -6.74 -3.61 -2.34
C THR A 55 -7.05 -2.64 -3.47
N ILE A 56 -8.22 -2.78 -4.10
CA ILE A 56 -8.70 -1.90 -5.16
C ILE A 56 -9.13 -0.56 -4.57
N LEU A 57 -9.92 -0.57 -3.49
CA LEU A 57 -10.35 0.64 -2.79
C LEU A 57 -9.15 1.39 -2.19
N LEU A 58 -8.16 0.67 -1.64
CA LEU A 58 -6.91 1.21 -1.15
C LEU A 58 -6.12 1.93 -2.27
N THR A 59 -6.04 1.29 -3.43
CA THR A 59 -5.37 1.82 -4.61
C THR A 59 -6.11 3.02 -5.19
N LEU A 60 -7.45 2.97 -5.27
CA LEU A 60 -8.29 4.07 -5.73
C LEU A 60 -8.15 5.29 -4.80
N GLY A 61 -8.22 5.10 -3.49
CA GLY A 61 -8.01 6.19 -2.53
C GLY A 61 -6.63 6.84 -2.67
N SER A 62 -5.58 6.03 -2.87
CA SER A 62 -4.23 6.55 -3.15
C SER A 62 -4.21 7.41 -4.42
N LEU A 63 -4.82 6.93 -5.50
CA LEU A 63 -4.92 7.64 -6.77
C LEU A 63 -5.65 8.98 -6.61
N LEU A 64 -6.78 8.99 -5.87
CA LEU A 64 -7.57 10.20 -5.65
C LEU A 64 -6.81 11.26 -4.85
N GLU A 65 -6.01 10.87 -3.86
CA GLU A 65 -5.15 11.83 -3.15
C GLU A 65 -4.07 12.41 -4.06
N TYR A 66 -3.44 11.58 -4.90
CA TYR A 66 -2.47 12.05 -5.88
C TYR A 66 -3.09 13.00 -6.89
N LEU A 67 -4.30 12.72 -7.37
CA LEU A 67 -5.07 13.61 -8.25
C LEU A 67 -5.36 14.94 -7.56
N LYS A 68 -5.89 14.91 -6.33
CA LYS A 68 -6.22 16.08 -5.53
C LYS A 68 -5.00 16.98 -5.31
N VAL A 69 -3.88 16.42 -4.83
CA VAL A 69 -2.64 17.17 -4.58
C VAL A 69 -2.09 17.76 -5.89
N SER A 70 -2.18 17.02 -7.01
CA SER A 70 -1.74 17.51 -8.33
C SER A 70 -2.61 18.66 -8.84
N LEU A 71 -3.92 18.62 -8.60
CA LEU A 71 -4.85 19.70 -8.94
C LEU A 71 -4.61 20.94 -8.09
N GLN A 72 -4.41 20.77 -6.78
CA GLN A 72 -4.13 21.87 -5.86
C GLN A 72 -2.85 22.63 -6.22
N GLU A 73 -1.84 21.94 -6.75
CA GLU A 73 -0.60 22.59 -7.21
C GLU A 73 -0.84 23.63 -8.32
N ILE A 74 -1.87 23.42 -9.13
CA ILE A 74 -2.24 24.31 -10.23
C ILE A 74 -3.50 25.14 -9.96
N ASN A 75 -3.89 25.31 -8.69
CA ASN A 75 -5.04 26.06 -8.22
C ASN A 75 -6.41 25.52 -8.67
N TYR A 76 -6.55 24.20 -8.73
CA TYR A 76 -7.82 23.54 -8.96
C TYR A 76 -8.19 22.66 -7.76
N SER A 77 -9.50 22.49 -7.57
CA SER A 77 -10.09 21.47 -6.68
C SER A 77 -10.93 20.49 -7.47
N CYS A 78 -11.35 19.41 -6.85
CA CYS A 78 -12.31 18.51 -7.45
C CYS A 78 -13.35 18.04 -6.44
N GLU A 79 -14.56 17.79 -6.96
CA GLU A 79 -15.63 17.11 -6.28
C GLU A 79 -15.72 15.68 -6.82
N LEU A 80 -15.79 14.70 -5.93
CA LEU A 80 -15.77 13.29 -6.27
C LEU A 80 -17.19 12.72 -6.30
N SER A 81 -17.45 11.89 -7.30
CA SER A 81 -18.66 11.06 -7.40
C SER A 81 -18.24 9.63 -7.71
N PHE A 82 -18.85 8.66 -7.04
CA PHE A 82 -18.50 7.25 -7.13
C PHE A 82 -19.64 6.44 -7.76
N ASP A 83 -19.28 5.47 -8.60
CA ASP A 83 -20.19 4.49 -9.17
C ASP A 83 -19.69 3.07 -8.83
N PHE A 84 -20.10 2.57 -7.68
CA PHE A 84 -19.83 1.20 -7.24
C PHE A 84 -21.02 0.25 -7.55
N GLU A 85 -22.00 0.69 -8.30
CA GLU A 85 -23.10 -0.17 -8.73
C GLU A 85 -22.54 -1.29 -9.62
N CYS A 86 -22.93 -2.54 -9.32
CA CYS A 86 -22.45 -3.74 -10.01
C CYS A 86 -20.91 -3.87 -10.07
N PHE A 87 -20.16 -3.15 -9.22
CA PHE A 87 -18.71 -3.24 -9.21
C PHE A 87 -18.23 -4.62 -8.73
N SER A 88 -17.32 -5.20 -9.50
CA SER A 88 -16.62 -6.44 -9.19
C SER A 88 -15.12 -6.28 -9.49
N ALA A 89 -14.28 -6.78 -8.58
CA ALA A 89 -12.82 -6.81 -8.75
C ALA A 89 -12.35 -7.61 -9.99
N TYR A 90 -13.22 -8.42 -10.55
CA TYR A 90 -12.90 -9.34 -11.68
C TYR A 90 -13.36 -8.83 -13.04
N GLN A 91 -14.01 -7.67 -13.10
CA GLN A 91 -14.56 -7.10 -14.32
C GLN A 91 -14.14 -5.64 -14.47
N ASP A 92 -13.89 -5.22 -15.70
CA ASP A 92 -13.63 -3.82 -16.03
C ASP A 92 -14.87 -2.97 -15.67
N LYS A 93 -14.62 -1.79 -15.12
CA LYS A 93 -15.67 -0.82 -14.79
C LYS A 93 -15.27 0.54 -15.34
N SER A 94 -16.07 1.05 -16.27
CA SER A 94 -15.93 2.43 -16.75
C SER A 94 -16.42 3.42 -15.71
N SER A 95 -15.69 4.51 -15.52
CA SER A 95 -16.06 5.62 -14.63
C SER A 95 -16.44 5.17 -13.21
N ILE A 96 -15.63 4.27 -12.62
CA ILE A 96 -15.82 3.86 -11.21
C ILE A 96 -15.79 5.07 -10.25
N CYS A 97 -15.12 6.13 -10.67
CA CYS A 97 -15.11 7.42 -10.00
C CYS A 97 -15.01 8.54 -11.05
N SER A 98 -15.67 9.64 -10.78
CA SER A 98 -15.57 10.88 -11.55
C SER A 98 -15.15 12.02 -10.63
N ALA A 99 -14.26 12.90 -11.11
CA ALA A 99 -13.79 14.08 -10.39
C ALA A 99 -14.08 15.33 -11.21
N ILE A 100 -15.09 16.10 -10.81
CA ILE A 100 -15.47 17.37 -11.43
C ILE A 100 -14.51 18.44 -10.95
N VAL A 101 -13.83 19.11 -11.88
CA VAL A 101 -12.76 20.04 -11.57
C VAL A 101 -13.26 21.48 -11.58
N THR A 102 -12.88 22.23 -10.55
CA THR A 102 -13.23 23.66 -10.40
C THR A 102 -11.98 24.47 -10.12
N GLU A 103 -11.84 25.60 -10.80
CA GLU A 103 -10.75 26.54 -10.56
C GLU A 103 -10.95 27.28 -9.22
N GLN A 104 -9.87 27.38 -8.45
CA GLN A 104 -9.89 28.08 -7.16
C GLN A 104 -9.33 29.48 -7.28
N THR A 105 -10.09 30.47 -6.85
CA THR A 105 -9.71 31.89 -6.85
C THR A 105 -8.74 32.27 -5.73
N LYS A 106 -8.69 31.49 -4.64
CA LYS A 106 -7.79 31.73 -3.50
C LYS A 106 -6.72 30.63 -3.44
N GLN A 107 -5.47 31.04 -3.45
CA GLN A 107 -4.32 30.18 -3.34
C GLN A 107 -4.17 29.64 -1.92
N THR A 108 -4.52 28.39 -1.68
CA THR A 108 -4.12 27.63 -0.47
C THR A 108 -3.04 26.62 -0.86
N LYS A 109 -1.89 27.11 -1.40
CA LYS A 109 -0.83 26.20 -1.83
C LYS A 109 -0.13 25.57 -0.65
N ASP A 110 -0.35 24.32 -0.39
CA ASP A 110 0.64 23.46 0.29
C ASP A 110 1.53 22.76 -0.75
N THR A 111 2.43 23.53 -1.37
CA THR A 111 3.40 23.03 -2.36
C THR A 111 4.30 21.93 -1.81
N SER A 112 4.36 21.79 -0.51
CA SER A 112 5.17 20.80 0.19
C SER A 112 4.65 19.38 0.03
N LEU A 113 3.32 19.16 -0.03
CA LEU A 113 2.74 17.84 -0.30
C LEU A 113 3.00 17.38 -1.74
N PHE A 114 2.99 18.32 -2.70
CA PHE A 114 3.33 18.00 -4.08
C PHE A 114 4.79 17.53 -4.25
N SER A 115 5.70 18.12 -3.50
CA SER A 115 7.10 17.65 -3.44
C SER A 115 7.19 16.25 -2.82
N ALA A 116 6.48 16.01 -1.71
CA ALA A 116 6.44 14.72 -1.05
C ALA A 116 5.86 13.63 -1.97
N LEU A 117 4.83 13.96 -2.77
CA LEU A 117 4.22 13.06 -3.74
C LEU A 117 5.24 12.53 -4.75
N LYS A 118 6.11 13.39 -5.29
CA LYS A 118 7.14 13.00 -6.25
C LYS A 118 8.29 12.21 -5.64
N GLN A 119 8.60 12.43 -4.36
CA GLN A 119 9.73 11.82 -3.66
C GLN A 119 9.37 10.53 -2.93
N ARG A 120 8.07 10.35 -2.63
CA ARG A 120 7.61 9.19 -1.88
C ARG A 120 7.85 7.89 -2.65
N PHE A 121 8.44 6.92 -1.97
CA PHE A 121 8.54 5.53 -2.44
C PHE A 121 8.41 4.57 -1.25
N THR A 122 8.09 3.32 -1.53
CA THR A 122 8.10 2.26 -0.52
C THR A 122 9.54 1.91 -0.17
N ASP A 123 9.96 2.25 1.05
CA ASP A 123 11.31 1.97 1.51
C ASP A 123 11.38 0.61 2.20
N ARG A 124 12.22 -0.27 1.68
CA ARG A 124 12.42 -1.63 2.21
C ARG A 124 13.77 -1.80 2.91
N ARG A 125 14.49 -0.71 3.16
CA ARG A 125 15.75 -0.72 3.90
C ARG A 125 15.49 -0.79 5.41
N PRO A 126 16.52 -1.14 6.23
CA PRO A 126 16.48 -0.91 7.67
C PRO A 126 16.40 0.59 7.98
N TYR A 127 15.56 0.97 8.94
CA TYR A 127 15.46 2.34 9.44
C TYR A 127 15.06 2.35 10.92
N ARG A 128 15.32 3.46 11.62
CA ARG A 128 14.90 3.64 13.00
C ARG A 128 13.49 4.20 13.05
N GLY A 129 12.65 3.61 13.88
CA GLY A 129 11.34 4.16 14.20
C GLY A 129 11.44 5.41 15.07
N PRO A 130 10.38 6.22 15.12
CA PRO A 130 10.30 7.32 16.07
C PRO A 130 10.35 6.77 17.50
N GLU A 131 11.21 7.36 18.32
CA GLU A 131 11.32 7.01 19.76
C GLU A 131 10.21 7.66 20.58
N THR A 132 9.69 8.78 20.10
CA THR A 132 8.57 9.55 20.68
C THR A 132 7.56 9.87 19.61
N ILE A 133 6.30 10.09 20.02
CA ILE A 133 5.26 10.62 19.13
C ILE A 133 5.63 12.06 18.81
N ASP A 134 6.07 12.30 17.58
CA ASP A 134 6.33 13.63 17.06
C ASP A 134 4.99 14.38 16.88
N ILE A 135 4.99 15.70 17.03
CA ILE A 135 3.80 16.56 16.85
C ILE A 135 3.13 16.32 15.49
N ALA A 136 3.94 16.02 14.46
CA ALA A 136 3.44 15.66 13.13
C ALA A 136 2.57 14.39 13.13
N ILE A 137 2.78 13.46 14.07
CA ILE A 137 2.02 12.22 14.19
C ILE A 137 0.85 12.41 15.16
N ALA A 138 1.01 13.20 16.21
CA ALA A 138 -0.06 13.48 17.19
C ALA A 138 -1.25 14.23 16.55
N SER A 139 -1.02 14.96 15.45
CA SER A 139 -2.07 15.66 14.70
C SER A 139 -2.87 14.78 13.75
N LEU A 140 -2.49 13.50 13.56
CA LEU A 140 -3.10 12.62 12.56
C LEU A 140 -4.52 12.17 12.90
N ASP A 141 -4.80 11.92 14.18
CA ASP A 141 -6.13 11.47 14.64
C ASP A 141 -7.25 12.49 14.38
N GLN A 142 -6.91 13.77 14.22
CA GLN A 142 -7.90 14.85 14.04
C GLN A 142 -8.40 15.00 12.60
N GLN A 143 -7.78 14.34 11.62
CA GLN A 143 -8.09 14.53 10.19
C GLN A 143 -8.79 13.35 9.53
N LEU A 144 -8.98 12.24 10.22
CA LEU A 144 -9.52 11.00 9.64
C LEU A 144 -11.00 10.87 9.98
N THR A 145 -11.87 11.08 8.98
CA THR A 145 -13.32 11.02 9.17
C THR A 145 -13.86 9.59 9.27
N TYR A 146 -13.24 8.66 8.54
CA TYR A 146 -13.74 7.29 8.39
C TYR A 146 -12.76 6.21 8.86
N SER A 147 -11.64 6.62 9.40
CA SER A 147 -10.63 5.70 9.91
C SER A 147 -9.87 6.30 11.09
N THR A 148 -9.21 5.44 11.85
CA THR A 148 -8.26 5.85 12.88
C THR A 148 -6.85 5.45 12.46
N CYS A 149 -5.87 6.21 12.95
CA CYS A 149 -4.46 5.90 12.80
C CYS A 149 -3.83 5.77 14.18
N LYS A 150 -3.27 4.61 14.50
CA LYS A 150 -2.53 4.39 15.75
C LYS A 150 -1.06 4.19 15.46
N LEU A 151 -0.19 4.93 16.15
CA LEU A 151 1.25 4.72 16.14
C LEU A 151 1.66 3.85 17.33
N PHE A 152 2.37 2.78 17.05
CA PHE A 152 3.01 1.94 18.05
C PHE A 152 4.52 2.18 18.01
N THR A 153 5.10 2.66 19.11
CA THR A 153 6.54 2.85 19.30
C THR A 153 7.07 1.81 20.26
N ASN A 154 8.32 1.40 20.08
CA ASN A 154 8.97 0.38 20.93
C ASN A 154 8.10 -0.87 21.12
N ALA A 155 7.46 -1.30 20.05
CA ALA A 155 6.50 -2.41 20.07
C ALA A 155 7.11 -3.72 20.58
N ALA A 156 6.28 -4.54 21.21
CA ALA A 156 6.69 -5.82 21.75
C ALA A 156 7.33 -6.72 20.68
N LYS A 157 8.42 -7.38 21.02
CA LYS A 157 9.18 -8.25 20.10
C LYS A 157 8.30 -9.32 19.45
N ASN A 158 7.35 -9.87 20.20
CA ASN A 158 6.44 -10.89 19.67
C ASN A 158 5.55 -10.33 18.57
N THR A 159 5.00 -9.12 18.71
CA THR A 159 4.22 -8.43 17.69
C THR A 159 5.05 -8.16 16.44
N LEU A 160 6.29 -7.68 16.59
CA LEU A 160 7.20 -7.48 15.46
C LEU A 160 7.56 -8.78 14.75
N HIS A 161 7.71 -9.88 15.49
CA HIS A 161 7.92 -11.21 14.93
C HIS A 161 6.70 -11.76 14.21
N PHE A 162 5.50 -11.47 14.73
CA PHE A 162 4.24 -11.80 14.05
C PHE A 162 4.16 -11.11 12.67
N PHE A 163 4.36 -9.80 12.61
CA PHE A 163 4.34 -9.09 11.34
C PHE A 163 5.44 -9.55 10.37
N ALA A 164 6.63 -9.83 10.87
CA ALA A 164 7.70 -10.44 10.06
C ALA A 164 7.29 -11.81 9.52
N GLY A 165 6.54 -12.59 10.29
CA GLY A 165 5.95 -13.85 9.86
C GLY A 165 4.93 -13.66 8.75
N CYS A 166 4.03 -12.68 8.89
CA CYS A 166 3.04 -12.33 7.89
C CYS A 166 3.70 -11.94 6.56
N ASP A 167 4.67 -11.02 6.59
CA ASP A 167 5.41 -10.60 5.37
C ASP A 167 6.18 -11.75 4.73
N SER A 168 6.63 -12.71 5.54
CA SER A 168 7.34 -13.89 5.04
C SER A 168 6.41 -14.94 4.44
N ALA A 169 5.12 -14.95 4.81
CA ALA A 169 4.14 -15.94 4.36
C ALA A 169 3.99 -15.95 2.83
N ILE A 170 4.17 -14.81 2.19
CA ILE A 170 4.22 -14.66 0.74
C ILE A 170 5.18 -15.66 0.08
N TRP A 171 6.36 -15.85 0.67
CA TRP A 171 7.40 -16.75 0.16
C TRP A 171 7.09 -18.23 0.35
N PHE A 172 6.09 -18.53 1.18
CA PHE A 172 5.66 -19.89 1.44
C PHE A 172 4.51 -20.33 0.52
N SER A 173 3.75 -19.37 -0.01
CA SER A 173 2.70 -19.65 -0.99
C SER A 173 3.29 -20.18 -2.30
N LYS A 174 2.58 -21.12 -2.96
CA LYS A 174 2.98 -21.64 -4.26
C LYS A 174 2.82 -20.61 -5.39
N THR A 175 1.80 -19.77 -5.29
CA THR A 175 1.40 -18.80 -6.32
C THR A 175 1.95 -17.41 -6.03
N LEU A 176 1.73 -16.87 -4.83
CA LEU A 176 2.10 -15.50 -4.45
C LEU A 176 3.58 -15.19 -4.65
N GLY A 177 4.46 -16.09 -4.24
CA GLY A 177 5.90 -15.86 -4.39
C GLY A 177 6.34 -15.77 -5.84
N LYS A 178 5.71 -16.54 -6.75
CA LYS A 178 5.94 -16.44 -8.18
C LYS A 178 5.44 -15.10 -8.73
N ASP A 179 4.21 -14.73 -8.40
CA ASP A 179 3.58 -13.51 -8.89
C ASP A 179 4.40 -12.27 -8.50
N ILE A 180 4.92 -12.22 -7.26
CA ILE A 180 5.80 -11.14 -6.80
C ILE A 180 7.13 -11.13 -7.57
N MET A 181 7.73 -12.32 -7.83
CA MET A 181 8.94 -12.37 -8.63
C MET A 181 8.69 -11.88 -10.05
N ASP A 182 7.58 -12.26 -10.66
CA ASP A 182 7.20 -11.85 -12.01
C ASP A 182 6.86 -10.34 -12.08
N ALA A 183 6.37 -9.75 -10.98
CA ALA A 183 6.13 -8.33 -10.88
C ALA A 183 7.41 -7.47 -10.77
N VAL A 184 8.60 -8.06 -10.55
CA VAL A 184 9.84 -7.26 -10.45
C VAL A 184 10.27 -6.74 -11.82
N ALA A 185 10.34 -5.41 -11.94
CA ALA A 185 10.77 -4.73 -13.15
C ALA A 185 12.28 -4.46 -13.14
N PHE A 186 12.96 -4.89 -14.21
CA PHE A 186 14.39 -4.62 -14.43
C PHE A 186 14.62 -3.47 -15.39
N ASP A 187 13.65 -3.16 -16.25
CA ASP A 187 13.68 -1.97 -17.10
C ASP A 187 13.27 -0.75 -16.26
N PRO A 188 14.16 0.27 -16.12
CA PRO A 188 13.84 1.49 -15.38
C PRO A 188 12.72 2.32 -16.03
N LYS A 189 12.39 2.05 -17.30
CA LYS A 189 11.30 2.72 -18.03
C LYS A 189 9.98 1.97 -17.97
N SER A 190 9.94 0.80 -17.30
CA SER A 190 8.69 0.05 -17.17
C SER A 190 7.63 0.91 -16.46
N PRO A 191 6.44 1.10 -17.04
CA PRO A 191 5.37 1.87 -16.41
C PRO A 191 4.73 1.10 -15.23
N THR A 192 4.90 -0.20 -15.20
CA THR A 192 4.34 -1.11 -14.18
C THR A 192 5.41 -2.03 -13.62
N GLY A 193 5.09 -2.66 -12.50
CA GLY A 193 5.97 -3.58 -11.78
C GLY A 193 6.84 -2.88 -10.73
N LEU A 194 7.48 -3.68 -9.91
CA LEU A 194 8.33 -3.24 -8.80
C LEU A 194 9.76 -3.01 -9.30
N PRO A 195 10.27 -1.77 -9.36
CA PRO A 195 11.66 -1.55 -9.73
C PRO A 195 12.59 -2.30 -8.77
N TRP A 196 13.44 -3.19 -9.27
CA TRP A 196 14.30 -4.03 -8.42
C TRP A 196 15.16 -3.21 -7.44
N ARG A 197 15.54 -1.98 -7.82
CA ARG A 197 16.32 -1.06 -6.96
C ARG A 197 15.57 -0.62 -5.71
N ASN A 198 14.23 -0.62 -5.75
CA ASN A 198 13.38 -0.25 -4.63
C ASN A 198 13.08 -1.44 -3.69
N LEU A 199 13.54 -2.64 -4.02
CA LEU A 199 13.37 -3.83 -3.18
C LEU A 199 14.37 -3.88 -2.02
N GLY A 200 15.39 -3.02 -2.00
CA GLY A 200 16.44 -3.08 -0.97
C GLY A 200 17.36 -4.29 -1.08
N VAL A 201 17.37 -4.97 -2.23
CA VAL A 201 18.18 -6.15 -2.51
C VAL A 201 19.54 -5.78 -3.12
N LYS A 202 20.54 -6.64 -2.94
CA LYS A 202 21.86 -6.48 -3.58
C LYS A 202 21.77 -6.79 -5.08
N LYS A 203 22.76 -6.33 -5.85
CA LYS A 203 22.86 -6.64 -7.29
C LYS A 203 22.90 -8.16 -7.56
N SER A 204 23.58 -8.93 -6.72
CA SER A 204 23.59 -10.41 -6.79
C SER A 204 22.20 -11.00 -6.66
N ASP A 205 21.39 -10.49 -5.73
CA ASP A 205 20.04 -10.99 -5.49
C ASP A 205 19.11 -10.60 -6.65
N ALA A 206 19.31 -9.42 -7.23
CA ALA A 206 18.60 -8.99 -8.44
C ALA A 206 18.86 -9.94 -9.64
N TRP A 207 20.12 -10.40 -9.80
CA TRP A 207 20.45 -11.43 -10.80
C TRP A 207 19.72 -12.74 -10.54
N LEU A 208 19.65 -13.16 -9.26
CA LEU A 208 18.91 -14.36 -8.87
C LEU A 208 17.41 -14.23 -9.17
N ILE A 209 16.81 -13.06 -8.88
CA ILE A 209 15.41 -12.80 -9.21
C ILE A 209 15.18 -12.90 -10.71
N LYS A 210 16.05 -12.32 -11.53
CA LYS A 210 15.98 -12.41 -12.99
C LYS A 210 16.11 -13.85 -13.50
N ALA A 211 16.95 -14.66 -12.86
CA ALA A 211 17.07 -16.08 -13.16
C ALA A 211 15.79 -16.86 -12.79
N ILE A 212 15.16 -16.52 -11.65
CA ILE A 212 13.89 -17.11 -11.22
C ILE A 212 12.76 -16.76 -12.19
N GLN A 213 12.67 -15.52 -12.67
CA GLN A 213 11.69 -15.12 -13.70
C GLN A 213 11.84 -15.95 -14.99
N ARG A 214 13.06 -16.23 -15.39
CA ARG A 214 13.35 -17.04 -16.57
C ARG A 214 13.13 -18.55 -16.36
N TYR A 215 13.44 -19.02 -15.13
CA TYR A 215 13.42 -20.44 -14.76
C TYR A 215 12.63 -20.63 -13.47
N HIS A 216 11.30 -20.62 -13.56
CA HIS A 216 10.40 -20.67 -12.39
C HIS A 216 10.64 -21.86 -11.46
N TRP A 217 11.17 -22.98 -11.96
CA TRP A 217 11.53 -24.14 -11.13
C TRP A 217 12.60 -23.82 -10.07
N LEU A 218 13.50 -22.85 -10.34
CA LEU A 218 14.50 -22.38 -9.38
C LEU A 218 13.87 -21.87 -8.08
N PHE A 219 12.72 -21.21 -8.18
CA PHE A 219 12.01 -20.73 -7.00
C PHE A 219 11.60 -21.89 -6.08
N ASN A 220 11.14 -23.02 -6.65
CA ASN A 220 10.77 -24.19 -5.87
C ASN A 220 12.00 -24.83 -5.21
N VAL A 221 13.11 -24.94 -5.94
CA VAL A 221 14.36 -25.46 -5.39
C VAL A 221 14.84 -24.61 -4.23
N LEU A 222 14.90 -23.29 -4.42
CA LEU A 222 15.35 -22.35 -3.38
C LEU A 222 14.47 -22.40 -2.11
N LYS A 223 13.16 -22.61 -2.26
CA LYS A 223 12.26 -22.82 -1.11
C LYS A 223 12.70 -23.98 -0.25
N HIS A 224 13.15 -25.07 -0.84
CA HIS A 224 13.63 -26.25 -0.12
C HIS A 224 15.06 -26.10 0.39
N CYS A 225 15.88 -25.23 -0.23
CA CYS A 225 17.27 -24.94 0.15
C CYS A 225 17.44 -23.84 1.22
N GLY A 226 16.44 -23.60 2.06
CA GLY A 226 16.54 -22.68 3.21
C GLY A 226 16.24 -21.22 2.91
N ALA A 227 15.86 -20.84 1.67
CA ALA A 227 15.48 -19.46 1.33
C ALA A 227 14.34 -18.94 2.22
N ARG A 228 13.39 -19.78 2.59
CA ARG A 228 12.31 -19.47 3.52
C ARG A 228 12.84 -18.91 4.85
N MET A 229 13.80 -19.62 5.46
CA MET A 229 14.37 -19.22 6.74
C MET A 229 15.17 -17.93 6.60
N LEU A 230 15.88 -17.75 5.48
CA LEU A 230 16.62 -16.54 5.19
C LEU A 230 15.68 -15.34 5.07
N MET A 231 14.56 -15.47 4.35
CA MET A 231 13.56 -14.43 4.19
C MET A 231 12.92 -14.06 5.54
N LEU A 232 12.52 -15.05 6.34
CA LEU A 232 11.97 -14.80 7.67
C LEU A 232 12.97 -14.05 8.56
N ARG A 233 14.25 -14.45 8.55
CA ARG A 233 15.31 -13.75 9.30
C ARG A 233 15.48 -12.31 8.81
N THR A 234 15.40 -12.08 7.51
CA THR A 234 15.50 -10.74 6.92
C THR A 234 14.32 -9.87 7.35
N GLN A 235 13.09 -10.36 7.25
CA GLN A 235 11.91 -9.64 7.70
C GLN A 235 11.96 -9.33 9.21
N LYS A 236 12.38 -10.29 10.04
CA LYS A 236 12.58 -10.05 11.48
C LYS A 236 13.58 -8.92 11.73
N LYS A 237 14.71 -8.87 11.02
CA LYS A 237 15.68 -7.77 11.14
C LYS A 237 15.09 -6.43 10.76
N LEU A 238 14.30 -6.37 9.69
CA LEU A 238 13.65 -5.15 9.23
C LEU A 238 12.64 -4.62 10.24
N TRP A 239 11.76 -5.48 10.77
CA TRP A 239 10.79 -5.09 11.79
C TRP A 239 11.45 -4.69 13.12
N LEU A 240 12.46 -5.42 13.56
CA LEU A 240 13.23 -5.11 14.77
C LEU A 240 14.08 -3.84 14.63
N SER A 241 14.43 -3.43 13.41
CA SER A 241 15.20 -2.19 13.21
C SER A 241 14.34 -0.95 13.44
N SER A 242 13.10 -0.94 12.98
CA SER A 242 12.20 0.20 13.19
C SER A 242 11.58 0.22 14.58
N LYS A 243 11.20 -0.94 15.13
CA LYS A 243 10.44 -1.12 16.37
C LYS A 243 9.13 -0.33 16.43
N SER A 244 8.74 0.30 15.32
CA SER A 244 7.59 1.19 15.26
C SER A 244 6.80 0.93 13.99
N PHE A 245 5.48 1.05 14.12
CA PHE A 245 4.57 0.86 13.00
C PHE A 245 3.28 1.66 13.19
N LEU A 246 2.62 1.94 12.09
CA LEU A 246 1.28 2.52 12.03
C LEU A 246 0.26 1.42 11.75
N VAL A 247 -0.88 1.52 12.37
CA VAL A 247 -2.07 0.74 12.04
C VAL A 247 -3.18 1.70 11.69
N PHE A 248 -3.72 1.55 10.49
CA PHE A 248 -4.94 2.23 10.08
C PHE A 248 -6.09 1.24 10.19
N THR A 249 -7.20 1.68 10.79
CA THR A 249 -8.42 0.89 10.95
C THR A 249 -9.61 1.65 10.44
N TYR A 250 -10.52 0.99 9.73
CA TYR A 250 -11.79 1.57 9.33
C TYR A 250 -12.73 1.71 10.52
N HIS A 251 -13.59 2.71 10.48
CA HIS A 251 -14.78 2.71 11.32
C HIS A 251 -15.73 1.57 10.86
N PRO A 252 -16.55 1.01 11.76
CA PRO A 252 -17.45 -0.08 11.40
C PRO A 252 -18.47 0.31 10.32
N ASN A 253 -18.90 -0.69 9.53
CA ASN A 253 -20.02 -0.58 8.59
C ASN A 253 -19.90 0.50 7.49
N LEU A 254 -18.70 0.80 7.04
CA LEU A 254 -18.47 1.76 5.95
C LEU A 254 -18.90 1.20 4.60
N SER A 255 -19.54 2.06 3.78
CA SER A 255 -19.74 1.81 2.36
C SER A 255 -18.39 1.76 1.60
N ARG A 256 -18.39 1.25 0.37
CA ARG A 256 -17.21 1.27 -0.52
C ARG A 256 -16.69 2.69 -0.76
N GLU A 257 -17.60 3.65 -0.92
CA GLU A 257 -17.27 5.06 -1.05
C GLU A 257 -16.53 5.58 0.19
N HIS A 258 -17.10 5.40 1.38
CA HIS A 258 -16.47 5.84 2.63
C HIS A 258 -15.12 5.14 2.88
N LYS A 259 -14.99 3.86 2.53
CA LYS A 259 -13.69 3.15 2.58
C LYS A 259 -12.68 3.76 1.62
N THR A 260 -13.10 4.15 0.40
CA THR A 260 -12.23 4.82 -0.57
C THR A 260 -11.76 6.19 -0.05
N ILE A 261 -12.66 6.98 0.54
CA ILE A 261 -12.31 8.26 1.15
C ILE A 261 -11.37 8.05 2.35
N ALA A 262 -11.60 7.04 3.18
CA ALA A 262 -10.67 6.68 4.25
C ALA A 262 -9.26 6.34 3.72
N CYS A 263 -9.18 5.62 2.60
CA CYS A 263 -7.91 5.32 1.94
C CYS A 263 -7.24 6.58 1.36
N GLN A 264 -8.02 7.53 0.84
CA GLN A 264 -7.52 8.82 0.40
C GLN A 264 -6.93 9.62 1.58
N GLN A 265 -7.64 9.69 2.71
CA GLN A 265 -7.18 10.36 3.92
C GLN A 265 -5.91 9.70 4.49
N MET A 266 -5.86 8.37 4.52
CA MET A 266 -4.66 7.63 4.89
C MET A 266 -3.47 8.02 3.99
N MET A 267 -3.67 8.11 2.68
CA MET A 267 -2.61 8.51 1.75
C MET A 267 -2.14 9.94 2.00
N HIS A 268 -3.07 10.88 2.28
CA HIS A 268 -2.74 12.24 2.72
C HIS A 268 -1.82 12.24 3.94
N THR A 269 -2.17 11.45 4.95
CA THR A 269 -1.36 11.22 6.15
C THR A 269 0.05 10.74 5.81
N LEU A 270 0.17 9.73 4.94
CA LEU A 270 1.46 9.19 4.53
C LEU A 270 2.30 10.21 3.74
N LEU A 271 1.69 11.05 2.91
CA LEU A 271 2.38 12.15 2.23
C LEU A 271 2.87 13.21 3.22
N SER A 272 2.05 13.55 4.21
CA SER A 272 2.42 14.48 5.28
C SER A 272 3.58 13.96 6.13
N LEU A 273 3.61 12.67 6.44
CA LEU A 273 4.74 12.02 7.10
C LEU A 273 6.00 12.03 6.23
N SER A 274 5.85 11.75 4.93
CA SER A 274 6.98 11.79 3.98
C SER A 274 7.58 13.17 3.86
N LYS A 275 6.76 14.23 3.88
CA LYS A 275 7.19 15.63 3.95
C LYS A 275 8.10 15.87 5.16
N ASN A 276 7.81 15.23 6.29
CA ASN A 276 8.58 15.34 7.54
C ASN A 276 9.77 14.35 7.61
N GLY A 277 10.15 13.74 6.48
CA GLY A 277 11.31 12.86 6.37
C GLY A 277 11.07 11.43 6.90
N TYR A 278 9.82 11.05 7.17
CA TYR A 278 9.50 9.68 7.50
C TYR A 278 9.39 8.82 6.24
N VAL A 279 9.86 7.59 6.35
CA VAL A 279 9.71 6.54 5.35
C VAL A 279 8.86 5.40 5.90
N PHE A 280 8.19 4.68 5.03
CA PHE A 280 7.34 3.58 5.43
C PHE A 280 7.37 2.42 4.43
N GLN A 281 7.09 1.24 4.96
CA GLN A 281 6.89 0.02 4.20
C GLN A 281 5.56 -0.60 4.59
N PRO A 282 4.62 -0.71 3.64
CA PRO A 282 3.39 -1.43 3.84
C PRO A 282 3.61 -2.92 4.09
N SER A 283 2.79 -3.48 4.98
CA SER A 283 2.64 -4.91 5.22
C SER A 283 1.19 -5.32 4.91
N THR A 284 0.91 -5.51 3.63
CA THR A 284 -0.42 -5.90 3.16
C THR A 284 -0.85 -7.25 3.73
N MET A 285 0.09 -8.21 3.79
CA MET A 285 -0.18 -9.54 4.38
C MET A 285 -0.58 -9.47 5.85
N SER A 286 -0.03 -8.53 6.62
CA SER A 286 -0.43 -8.36 8.02
C SER A 286 -1.88 -7.89 8.14
N ALA A 287 -2.31 -6.96 7.30
CA ALA A 287 -3.70 -6.50 7.27
C ALA A 287 -4.66 -7.61 6.84
N GLU A 288 -4.32 -8.35 5.77
CA GLU A 288 -5.11 -9.49 5.29
C GLU A 288 -5.27 -10.58 6.35
N ILE A 289 -4.17 -10.95 7.01
CA ILE A 289 -4.17 -11.98 8.05
C ILE A 289 -4.99 -11.54 9.27
N LEU A 290 -4.88 -10.28 9.66
CA LEU A 290 -5.67 -9.71 10.75
C LEU A 290 -7.16 -9.64 10.41
N ASN A 291 -7.54 -9.39 9.16
CA ASN A 291 -8.93 -9.28 8.73
C ASN A 291 -9.62 -10.62 8.42
N SER A 292 -8.89 -11.59 7.91
CA SER A 292 -9.48 -12.85 7.43
C SER A 292 -8.67 -14.06 7.85
N PRO A 293 -8.71 -14.44 9.15
CA PRO A 293 -7.93 -15.57 9.67
C PRO A 293 -8.16 -16.86 8.90
N LEU A 294 -9.42 -17.17 8.55
CA LEU A 294 -9.80 -18.42 7.87
C LEU A 294 -9.34 -18.48 6.41
N LYS A 295 -9.39 -17.38 5.67
CA LYS A 295 -8.85 -17.30 4.29
C LYS A 295 -7.32 -17.40 4.31
N SER A 296 -6.72 -16.84 5.32
CA SER A 296 -5.27 -16.81 5.52
C SER A 296 -4.70 -18.18 5.91
N THR A 297 -5.48 -19.09 6.50
CA THR A 297 -5.00 -20.44 6.84
C THR A 297 -4.53 -21.22 5.62
N ASN A 298 -5.14 -21.02 4.45
CA ASN A 298 -4.69 -21.66 3.21
C ASN A 298 -3.34 -21.09 2.70
N ILE A 299 -3.06 -19.83 2.98
CA ILE A 299 -1.79 -19.17 2.63
C ILE A 299 -0.72 -19.54 3.66
N ILE A 300 -1.08 -19.59 4.94
CA ILE A 300 -0.17 -19.79 6.07
C ILE A 300 -0.02 -21.26 6.45
N SER A 301 -0.98 -22.14 6.15
CA SER A 301 -0.84 -23.59 6.41
C SER A 301 0.37 -24.19 5.68
N SER A 302 0.83 -23.52 4.62
CA SER A 302 2.14 -23.80 4.02
C SER A 302 3.33 -23.28 4.86
N ALA A 303 3.09 -22.49 5.91
CA ALA A 303 4.12 -21.75 6.66
C ALA A 303 4.51 -22.36 8.02
N HIS A 304 4.30 -23.66 8.20
CA HIS A 304 4.68 -24.40 9.43
C HIS A 304 3.96 -23.97 10.73
N MET A 305 2.90 -23.16 10.66
CA MET A 305 2.11 -22.81 11.83
C MET A 305 0.82 -23.64 11.83
N GLN A 306 0.54 -24.32 12.92
CA GLN A 306 -0.73 -25.06 13.07
C GLN A 306 -1.88 -24.04 13.06
N PRO A 307 -3.01 -24.32 12.37
CA PRO A 307 -4.14 -23.37 12.25
C PRO A 307 -4.61 -22.80 13.58
N ASN A 308 -4.76 -23.65 14.59
CA ASN A 308 -5.21 -23.23 15.93
C ASN A 308 -4.24 -22.27 16.63
N LYS A 309 -2.91 -22.46 16.44
CA LYS A 309 -1.91 -21.55 16.99
C LYS A 309 -1.92 -20.22 16.29
N LEU A 310 -2.13 -20.22 14.97
CA LEU A 310 -2.24 -18.99 14.20
C LEU A 310 -3.46 -18.18 14.63
N GLU A 311 -4.62 -18.82 14.77
CA GLU A 311 -5.84 -18.14 15.22
C GLU A 311 -5.67 -17.53 16.61
N GLN A 312 -5.08 -18.26 17.54
CA GLN A 312 -4.77 -17.74 18.87
C GLN A 312 -3.81 -16.54 18.80
N GLU A 313 -2.77 -16.62 17.98
CA GLU A 313 -1.82 -15.51 17.78
C GLU A 313 -2.52 -14.28 17.20
N ILE A 314 -3.36 -14.46 16.18
CA ILE A 314 -4.15 -13.37 15.59
C ILE A 314 -5.03 -12.71 16.66
N ARG A 315 -5.76 -13.47 17.46
CA ARG A 315 -6.59 -12.93 18.56
C ARG A 315 -5.75 -12.13 19.55
N THR A 316 -4.57 -12.65 19.92
CA THR A 316 -3.64 -11.96 20.82
C THR A 316 -3.16 -10.64 20.22
N GLN A 317 -2.80 -10.63 18.93
CA GLN A 317 -2.33 -9.42 18.27
C GLN A 317 -3.47 -8.39 18.08
N ARG A 318 -4.67 -8.83 17.77
CA ARG A 318 -5.84 -7.93 17.66
C ARG A 318 -6.16 -7.29 19.02
N ALA A 319 -6.11 -8.05 20.10
CA ALA A 319 -6.30 -7.52 21.46
C ALA A 319 -5.21 -6.50 21.83
N TYR A 320 -3.93 -6.79 21.50
CA TYR A 320 -2.82 -5.87 21.72
C TYR A 320 -2.97 -4.57 20.91
N LEU A 321 -3.47 -4.66 19.68
CA LEU A 321 -3.67 -3.52 18.78
C LEU A 321 -4.98 -2.79 19.05
N ASP A 322 -5.84 -3.33 19.91
CA ASP A 322 -7.19 -2.83 20.18
C ASP A 322 -7.99 -2.67 18.87
N ILE A 323 -8.10 -3.74 18.10
CA ILE A 323 -8.73 -3.78 16.79
C ILE A 323 -9.91 -4.75 16.79
N ALA A 324 -11.08 -4.29 16.40
CA ALA A 324 -12.24 -5.13 16.15
C ALA A 324 -12.11 -5.96 14.85
N GLU A 325 -12.96 -6.96 14.65
CA GLU A 325 -12.87 -7.87 13.51
C GLU A 325 -13.25 -7.19 12.19
N GLY A 326 -12.44 -7.42 11.14
CA GLY A 326 -12.71 -6.92 9.80
C GLY A 326 -12.40 -5.44 9.55
N GLU A 327 -11.68 -4.77 10.45
CA GLU A 327 -11.51 -3.32 10.43
C GLU A 327 -10.11 -2.81 10.03
N VAL A 328 -9.10 -3.68 9.91
CA VAL A 328 -7.75 -3.23 9.56
C VAL A 328 -7.70 -2.72 8.14
N GLN A 329 -7.41 -1.43 7.99
CA GLN A 329 -7.19 -0.81 6.70
C GLN A 329 -5.77 -1.09 6.19
N TRP A 330 -4.75 -0.83 7.01
CA TRP A 330 -3.37 -1.15 6.66
C TRP A 330 -2.46 -1.17 7.88
N VAL A 331 -1.36 -1.95 7.75
CA VAL A 331 -0.24 -1.96 8.69
C VAL A 331 1.01 -1.50 7.96
N LEU A 332 1.74 -0.53 8.53
CA LEU A 332 2.92 0.03 7.89
C LEU A 332 4.06 0.15 8.90
N ARG A 333 5.19 -0.45 8.59
CA ARG A 333 6.43 -0.17 9.29
C ARG A 333 6.87 1.26 8.98
N ILE A 334 7.21 2.06 10.00
CA ILE A 334 7.57 3.48 9.86
C ILE A 334 8.90 3.80 10.54
N GLY A 335 9.61 4.80 10.04
CA GLY A 335 10.83 5.33 10.65
C GLY A 335 11.55 6.37 9.81
N LYS A 336 12.76 6.71 10.22
CA LYS A 336 13.66 7.57 9.45
C LYS A 336 14.86 6.75 8.96
N VAL A 337 15.28 7.02 7.73
CA VAL A 337 16.46 6.34 7.15
C VAL A 337 17.67 6.66 8.02
N VAL A 338 18.39 5.63 8.40
CA VAL A 338 19.71 5.81 9.02
C VAL A 338 20.66 6.14 7.87
N THR A 339 21.05 7.40 7.75
CA THR A 339 22.19 7.78 6.91
C THR A 339 23.44 7.13 7.49
N PRO A 340 24.22 6.45 6.67
CA PRO A 340 25.45 5.80 7.12
C PRO A 340 26.48 6.81 7.63
#